data_2e71869d3f3f1a81b156168422faaae4
#
_entry.id   2e71869d3f3f1a81b156168422faaae4
#
_cell.length_a   1.000
_cell.length_b   1.000
_cell.length_c   1.000
_cell.angle_alpha   90.00
_cell.angle_beta   90.00
_cell.angle_gamma   90.00
#
_symmetry.space_group_name_H-M   'P 1'
#
loop_
_entity.id
_entity.type
_entity.pdbx_description
1 polymer ?
#
loop_
_entity_poly.entity_id
_entity_poly.type
_entity_poly.pdbx_seq_one_letter_code
_entity_poly.pdbx_strand_id
1 'polypeptide(L)'
;MSWWFTAYVIVISYTCNLIAFLTIPKYPVKLQTAQDLADSYHRVCMLNYGNQTVEALILSHNPALTTIAKKMDMVPLIPTLPYTNSLECLELVAAGTHAMLEADSYIANIVQDAGYADRTYFLKERIHEGPTPFYFRKNTPWKYKFDEGMSRLISSGCIGKWKEDIDQALKRTRYEKKPEGQQALKVEHLQGTFLVLALGLGVALVTFMVERHLGRRESNQ
;
A
#
# COMPACT_ATOMS: atom_id res chain seq x y z
N MET A 1 34.38 -30.99 -23.96
CA MET A 1 34.65 -29.73 -23.25
C MET A 1 33.48 -28.74 -23.37
N SER A 2 32.94 -28.48 -24.58
CA SER A 2 31.82 -27.51 -24.77
C SER A 2 30.54 -27.82 -24.02
N TRP A 3 30.16 -29.10 -23.89
CA TRP A 3 28.96 -29.53 -23.15
C TRP A 3 28.98 -29.11 -21.68
N TRP A 4 30.10 -29.30 -21.00
CA TRP A 4 30.25 -28.89 -19.60
C TRP A 4 30.13 -27.40 -19.38
N PHE A 5 30.71 -26.62 -20.34
CA PHE A 5 30.62 -25.17 -20.27
C PHE A 5 29.18 -24.71 -20.48
N THR A 6 28.45 -25.29 -21.43
CA THR A 6 27.03 -24.95 -21.67
C THR A 6 26.16 -25.30 -20.46
N ALA A 7 26.33 -26.50 -19.89
CA ALA A 7 25.61 -26.93 -18.71
C ALA A 7 25.88 -25.98 -17.52
N TYR A 8 27.13 -25.58 -17.32
CA TYR A 8 27.53 -24.65 -16.25
C TYR A 8 26.87 -23.28 -16.41
N VAL A 9 26.86 -22.72 -17.61
CA VAL A 9 26.21 -21.43 -17.90
C VAL A 9 24.69 -21.48 -17.63
N ILE A 10 24.03 -22.57 -18.04
CA ILE A 10 22.58 -22.74 -17.82
C ILE A 10 22.28 -22.83 -16.30
N VAL A 11 23.06 -23.62 -15.57
CA VAL A 11 22.87 -23.77 -14.12
C VAL A 11 23.05 -22.43 -13.40
N ILE A 12 24.11 -21.68 -13.71
CA ILE A 12 24.35 -20.37 -13.10
C ILE A 12 23.23 -19.39 -13.46
N SER A 13 22.83 -19.30 -14.73
CA SER A 13 21.77 -18.42 -15.18
C SER A 13 20.44 -18.73 -14.45
N TYR A 14 20.09 -20.00 -14.31
CA TYR A 14 18.92 -20.43 -13.56
C TYR A 14 19.02 -20.04 -12.08
N THR A 15 20.15 -20.31 -11.45
CA THR A 15 20.36 -20.01 -10.03
C THR A 15 20.29 -18.52 -9.75
N CYS A 16 20.93 -17.69 -10.60
CA CYS A 16 20.87 -16.23 -10.46
C CYS A 16 19.45 -15.68 -10.63
N ASN A 17 18.71 -16.16 -11.63
CA ASN A 17 17.33 -15.76 -11.86
C ASN A 17 16.42 -16.20 -10.71
N LEU A 18 16.61 -17.42 -10.19
CA LEU A 18 15.82 -17.92 -9.07
C LEU A 18 16.07 -17.10 -7.80
N ILE A 19 17.33 -16.79 -7.50
CA ILE A 19 17.68 -15.95 -6.35
C ILE A 19 17.06 -14.56 -6.51
N ALA A 20 17.18 -13.93 -7.69
CA ALA A 20 16.60 -12.62 -7.96
C ALA A 20 15.07 -12.65 -7.78
N PHE A 21 14.38 -13.67 -8.28
CA PHE A 21 12.93 -13.82 -8.16
C PHE A 21 12.47 -14.01 -6.72
N LEU A 22 13.22 -14.76 -5.91
CA LEU A 22 12.88 -15.04 -4.51
C LEU A 22 13.25 -13.89 -3.56
N THR A 23 14.24 -13.06 -3.93
CA THR A 23 14.69 -11.95 -3.08
C THR A 23 13.97 -10.64 -3.33
N ILE A 24 13.37 -10.47 -4.52
CA ILE A 24 12.60 -9.27 -4.84
C ILE A 24 11.15 -9.49 -4.44
N PRO A 25 10.65 -8.80 -3.40
CA PRO A 25 9.25 -8.91 -3.00
C PRO A 25 8.36 -8.43 -4.15
N LYS A 26 7.44 -9.30 -4.60
CA LYS A 26 6.48 -8.97 -5.64
C LYS A 26 5.31 -8.23 -4.99
N TYR A 27 5.35 -6.91 -5.04
CA TYR A 27 4.24 -6.10 -4.57
C TYR A 27 3.05 -6.20 -5.54
N PRO A 28 1.82 -6.24 -5.03
CA PRO A 28 0.64 -6.12 -5.88
C PRO A 28 0.66 -4.80 -6.65
N VAL A 29 0.01 -4.79 -7.81
CA VAL A 29 -0.09 -3.58 -8.64
C VAL A 29 -0.77 -2.49 -7.82
N LYS A 30 -0.07 -1.38 -7.61
CA LYS A 30 -0.59 -0.23 -6.86
C LYS A 30 -1.64 0.48 -7.71
N LEU A 31 -2.78 0.79 -7.11
CA LEU A 31 -3.78 1.66 -7.73
C LEU A 31 -3.18 3.06 -7.91
N GLN A 32 -3.35 3.66 -9.07
CA GLN A 32 -2.75 4.97 -9.39
C GLN A 32 -3.80 6.02 -9.72
N THR A 33 -4.92 5.60 -10.28
CA THR A 33 -5.98 6.49 -10.77
C THR A 33 -7.29 6.30 -10.01
N ALA A 34 -8.18 7.31 -10.11
CA ALA A 34 -9.54 7.21 -9.59
C ALA A 34 -10.32 6.07 -10.26
N GLN A 35 -10.05 5.80 -11.55
CA GLN A 35 -10.66 4.70 -12.27
C GLN A 35 -10.23 3.35 -11.69
N ASP A 36 -8.92 3.15 -11.42
CA ASP A 36 -8.42 1.92 -10.80
C ASP A 36 -9.09 1.66 -9.45
N LEU A 37 -9.30 2.73 -8.66
CA LEU A 37 -10.00 2.62 -7.38
C LEU A 37 -11.49 2.28 -7.56
N ALA A 38 -12.15 2.89 -8.55
CA ALA A 38 -13.54 2.60 -8.86
C ALA A 38 -13.76 1.14 -9.29
N ASP A 39 -12.83 0.59 -10.08
CA ASP A 39 -12.90 -0.78 -10.61
C ASP A 39 -12.41 -1.82 -9.58
N SER A 40 -11.67 -1.39 -8.55
CA SER A 40 -11.19 -2.28 -7.49
C SER A 40 -12.31 -2.74 -6.55
N TYR A 41 -12.03 -3.78 -5.76
CA TYR A 41 -12.95 -4.26 -4.72
C TYR A 41 -12.90 -3.41 -3.43
N HIS A 42 -11.95 -2.48 -3.32
CA HIS A 42 -11.78 -1.67 -2.12
C HIS A 42 -12.97 -0.72 -1.92
N ARG A 43 -13.40 -0.61 -0.67
CA ARG A 43 -14.32 0.44 -0.25
C ARG A 43 -13.54 1.71 0.09
N VAL A 44 -14.24 2.82 0.23
CA VAL A 44 -13.60 4.09 0.55
C VAL A 44 -14.08 4.55 1.92
N CYS A 45 -13.16 4.69 2.86
CA CYS A 45 -13.43 5.21 4.19
C CYS A 45 -13.14 6.71 4.24
N MET A 46 -14.07 7.48 4.79
CA MET A 46 -13.93 8.91 5.03
C MET A 46 -14.56 9.29 6.36
N LEU A 47 -14.02 10.30 7.04
CA LEU A 47 -14.67 10.89 8.22
C LEU A 47 -15.94 11.63 7.79
N ASN A 48 -16.98 11.52 8.61
CA ASN A 48 -18.28 12.15 8.33
C ASN A 48 -18.25 13.64 8.64
N TYR A 49 -17.89 14.44 7.66
CA TYR A 49 -18.01 15.91 7.69
C TYR A 49 -19.35 16.40 7.12
N GLY A 50 -20.30 15.49 6.90
CA GLY A 50 -21.57 15.76 6.19
C GLY A 50 -21.54 15.21 4.76
N ASN A 51 -22.68 15.36 4.06
CA ASN A 51 -22.86 14.77 2.73
C ASN A 51 -22.22 15.54 1.60
N GLN A 52 -21.61 16.68 1.87
CA GLN A 52 -21.10 17.59 0.82
C GLN A 52 -20.09 16.94 -0.10
N THR A 53 -19.17 16.14 0.42
CA THR A 53 -18.15 15.46 -0.39
C THR A 53 -18.79 14.39 -1.28
N VAL A 54 -19.73 13.60 -0.76
CA VAL A 54 -20.44 12.58 -1.53
C VAL A 54 -21.26 13.22 -2.65
N GLU A 55 -21.99 14.29 -2.34
CA GLU A 55 -22.76 15.05 -3.31
C GLU A 55 -21.87 15.66 -4.41
N ALA A 56 -20.72 16.23 -4.03
CA ALA A 56 -19.77 16.80 -4.99
C ALA A 56 -19.20 15.72 -5.93
N LEU A 57 -18.89 14.52 -5.43
CA LEU A 57 -18.44 13.41 -6.25
C LEU A 57 -19.52 12.90 -7.21
N ILE A 58 -20.78 12.85 -6.77
CA ILE A 58 -21.91 12.46 -7.61
C ILE A 58 -22.18 13.51 -8.69
N LEU A 59 -22.12 14.79 -8.33
CA LEU A 59 -22.37 15.92 -9.25
C LEU A 59 -21.21 16.17 -10.23
N SER A 60 -20.06 15.54 -10.04
CA SER A 60 -18.89 15.73 -10.92
C SER A 60 -19.07 15.19 -12.34
N HIS A 61 -20.17 14.49 -12.63
CA HIS A 61 -20.45 13.82 -13.92
C HIS A 61 -19.37 12.82 -14.37
N ASN A 62 -18.42 12.48 -13.48
CA ASN A 62 -17.41 11.47 -13.75
C ASN A 62 -17.88 10.10 -13.22
N PRO A 63 -18.03 9.08 -14.07
CA PRO A 63 -18.54 7.77 -13.67
C PRO A 63 -17.66 7.09 -12.60
N ALA A 64 -16.34 7.29 -12.65
CA ALA A 64 -15.43 6.75 -11.63
C ALA A 64 -15.72 7.37 -10.26
N LEU A 65 -15.86 8.71 -10.18
CA LEU A 65 -16.14 9.42 -8.93
C LEU A 65 -17.52 9.08 -8.37
N THR A 66 -18.51 8.92 -9.25
CA THR A 66 -19.84 8.44 -8.84
C THR A 66 -19.79 7.02 -8.25
N THR A 67 -18.98 6.15 -8.83
CA THR A 67 -18.79 4.78 -8.32
C THR A 67 -18.07 4.79 -6.97
N ILE A 68 -17.05 5.61 -6.80
CA ILE A 68 -16.34 5.83 -5.54
C ILE A 68 -17.32 6.33 -4.48
N ALA A 69 -18.15 7.34 -4.79
CA ALA A 69 -19.16 7.87 -3.87
C ALA A 69 -20.13 6.79 -3.35
N LYS A 70 -20.53 5.84 -4.20
CA LYS A 70 -21.40 4.70 -3.81
C LYS A 70 -20.70 3.69 -2.91
N LYS A 71 -19.38 3.61 -2.94
CA LYS A 71 -18.56 2.70 -2.12
C LYS A 71 -18.08 3.35 -0.81
N MET A 72 -18.49 4.59 -0.53
CA MET A 72 -18.03 5.33 0.65
C MET A 72 -18.68 4.84 1.92
N ASP A 73 -17.84 4.56 2.91
CA ASP A 73 -18.19 4.28 4.29
C ASP A 73 -17.84 5.50 5.15
N MET A 74 -18.85 6.12 5.76
CA MET A 74 -18.70 7.29 6.58
C MET A 74 -18.47 6.88 8.04
N VAL A 75 -17.28 7.14 8.57
CA VAL A 75 -16.98 6.95 10.00
C VAL A 75 -17.47 8.16 10.77
N PRO A 76 -18.21 7.96 11.89
CA PRO A 76 -18.70 9.08 12.69
C PRO A 76 -17.56 9.98 13.16
N LEU A 77 -17.69 11.29 12.95
CA LEU A 77 -16.76 12.26 13.50
C LEU A 77 -17.12 12.54 14.95
N ILE A 78 -16.30 12.07 15.89
CA ILE A 78 -16.40 12.45 17.29
C ILE A 78 -15.50 13.67 17.51
N PRO A 79 -16.03 14.86 17.73
CA PRO A 79 -15.24 16.10 17.75
C PRO A 79 -14.15 16.13 18.83
N THR A 80 -14.35 15.37 19.91
CA THR A 80 -13.41 15.27 21.03
C THR A 80 -12.23 14.32 20.75
N LEU A 81 -12.35 13.44 19.76
CA LEU A 81 -11.37 12.39 19.44
C LEU A 81 -11.17 12.21 17.92
N PRO A 82 -10.87 13.27 17.16
CA PRO A 82 -10.76 13.17 15.70
C PRO A 82 -9.64 12.22 15.24
N TYR A 83 -8.57 12.13 16.03
CA TYR A 83 -7.46 11.22 15.76
C TYR A 83 -7.87 9.74 15.85
N THR A 84 -8.65 9.37 16.87
CA THR A 84 -9.12 7.98 17.04
C THR A 84 -10.00 7.52 15.88
N ASN A 85 -10.88 8.40 15.39
CA ASN A 85 -11.74 8.08 14.25
C ASN A 85 -10.92 7.86 12.96
N SER A 86 -9.86 8.64 12.76
CA SER A 86 -8.96 8.47 11.63
C SER A 86 -8.13 7.19 11.71
N LEU A 87 -7.78 6.75 12.92
CA LEU A 87 -7.10 5.48 13.14
C LEU A 87 -7.97 4.30 12.73
N GLU A 88 -9.27 4.33 13.01
CA GLU A 88 -10.22 3.29 12.58
C GLU A 88 -10.19 3.12 11.06
N CYS A 89 -10.28 4.22 10.31
CA CYS A 89 -10.12 4.18 8.84
C CYS A 89 -8.75 3.62 8.43
N LEU A 90 -7.69 4.04 9.11
CA LEU A 90 -6.33 3.64 8.76
C LEU A 90 -6.07 2.15 9.03
N GLU A 91 -6.68 1.59 10.06
CA GLU A 91 -6.64 0.14 10.32
C GLU A 91 -7.33 -0.67 9.21
N LEU A 92 -8.47 -0.19 8.71
CA LEU A 92 -9.16 -0.80 7.56
C LEU A 92 -8.32 -0.73 6.28
N VAL A 93 -7.58 0.36 6.09
CA VAL A 93 -6.61 0.50 4.97
C VAL A 93 -5.45 -0.47 5.13
N ALA A 94 -4.89 -0.57 6.33
CA ALA A 94 -3.79 -1.50 6.63
C ALA A 94 -4.21 -2.98 6.50
N ALA A 95 -5.48 -3.29 6.74
CA ALA A 95 -6.07 -4.60 6.48
C ALA A 95 -6.29 -4.88 4.97
N GLY A 96 -6.10 -3.89 4.09
CA GLY A 96 -6.23 -4.05 2.64
C GLY A 96 -7.68 -4.10 2.13
N THR A 97 -8.65 -3.68 2.92
CA THR A 97 -10.07 -3.70 2.56
C THR A 97 -10.59 -2.35 2.06
N HIS A 98 -9.99 -1.26 2.54
CA HIS A 98 -10.43 0.10 2.27
C HIS A 98 -9.31 0.99 1.74
N ALA A 99 -9.70 2.07 1.08
CA ALA A 99 -8.89 3.24 0.81
C ALA A 99 -9.40 4.41 1.66
N MET A 100 -8.52 5.24 2.20
CA MET A 100 -8.93 6.43 2.97
C MET A 100 -8.95 7.65 2.06
N LEU A 101 -10.05 8.39 2.09
CA LEU A 101 -10.21 9.65 1.38
C LEU A 101 -10.22 10.81 2.38
N GLU A 102 -9.17 11.63 2.34
CA GLU A 102 -9.00 12.77 3.23
C GLU A 102 -7.98 13.76 2.65
N ALA A 103 -7.78 14.92 3.27
CA ALA A 103 -6.78 15.88 2.86
C ALA A 103 -5.36 15.28 2.91
N ASP A 104 -4.56 15.49 1.86
CA ASP A 104 -3.24 14.87 1.67
C ASP A 104 -2.27 15.13 2.83
N SER A 105 -2.22 16.38 3.32
CA SER A 105 -1.39 16.76 4.45
C SER A 105 -1.84 16.12 5.77
N TYR A 106 -3.16 15.96 5.96
CA TYR A 106 -3.71 15.33 7.15
C TYR A 106 -3.40 13.83 7.20
N ILE A 107 -3.64 13.12 6.07
CA ILE A 107 -3.31 11.69 5.97
C ILE A 107 -1.81 11.47 6.18
N ALA A 108 -0.96 12.31 5.56
CA ALA A 108 0.49 12.18 5.69
C ALA A 108 0.96 12.22 7.14
N ASN A 109 0.39 13.12 7.95
CA ASN A 109 0.69 13.22 9.37
C ASN A 109 0.22 12.00 10.15
N ILE A 110 -1.05 11.60 9.99
CA ILE A 110 -1.61 10.47 10.74
C ILE A 110 -0.92 9.15 10.40
N VAL A 111 -0.66 8.90 9.12
CA VAL A 111 0.05 7.71 8.66
C VAL A 111 1.46 7.63 9.28
N GLN A 112 2.13 8.78 9.39
CA GLN A 112 3.45 8.88 10.02
C GLN A 112 3.38 8.60 11.53
N ASP A 113 2.49 9.28 12.23
CA ASP A 113 2.34 9.18 13.69
C ASP A 113 1.89 7.77 14.12
N ALA A 114 0.99 7.17 13.37
CA ALA A 114 0.49 5.83 13.63
C ALA A 114 1.47 4.71 13.19
N GLY A 115 2.55 5.03 12.48
CA GLY A 115 3.55 4.06 12.03
C GLY A 115 3.12 3.17 10.86
N TYR A 116 2.12 3.59 10.08
CA TYR A 116 1.64 2.85 8.90
C TYR A 116 2.30 3.28 7.58
N ALA A 117 3.28 4.16 7.62
CA ALA A 117 3.94 4.71 6.43
C ALA A 117 4.53 3.64 5.49
N ASP A 118 4.99 2.52 6.05
CA ASP A 118 5.59 1.42 5.29
C ASP A 118 4.54 0.48 4.67
N ARG A 119 3.29 0.55 5.12
CA ARG A 119 2.19 -0.36 4.71
C ARG A 119 1.16 0.32 3.83
N THR A 120 1.23 1.64 3.69
CA THR A 120 0.28 2.45 2.94
C THR A 120 0.98 3.22 1.83
N TYR A 121 0.23 3.59 0.81
CA TYR A 121 0.71 4.45 -0.27
C TYR A 121 -0.39 5.42 -0.69
N PHE A 122 0.00 6.55 -1.24
CA PHE A 122 -0.93 7.52 -1.79
C PHE A 122 -1.26 7.19 -3.24
N LEU A 123 -2.53 7.38 -3.59
CA LEU A 123 -2.95 7.39 -4.98
C LEU A 123 -2.21 8.52 -5.71
N LYS A 124 -1.76 8.29 -6.94
CA LYS A 124 -1.04 9.30 -7.71
C LYS A 124 -1.97 10.43 -8.17
N GLU A 125 -3.18 10.06 -8.56
CA GLU A 125 -4.23 11.00 -8.96
C GLU A 125 -4.95 11.53 -7.72
N ARG A 126 -5.19 12.84 -7.69
CA ARG A 126 -6.01 13.48 -6.66
C ARG A 126 -7.48 13.41 -7.07
N ILE A 127 -8.32 12.93 -6.18
CA ILE A 127 -9.75 12.75 -6.43
C ILE A 127 -10.49 14.08 -6.45
N HIS A 128 -10.09 15.01 -5.59
CA HIS A 128 -10.68 16.35 -5.50
C HIS A 128 -9.59 17.37 -5.19
N GLU A 129 -9.53 18.41 -5.99
CA GLU A 129 -8.66 19.55 -5.76
C GLU A 129 -9.51 20.80 -5.53
N GLY A 130 -9.24 21.49 -4.45
CA GLY A 130 -9.94 22.71 -4.13
C GLY A 130 -9.31 23.46 -2.97
N PRO A 131 -9.56 24.77 -2.87
CA PRO A 131 -9.12 25.55 -1.73
C PRO A 131 -9.91 25.14 -0.48
N THR A 132 -9.25 25.05 0.64
CA THR A 132 -9.91 24.88 1.95
C THR A 132 -10.30 26.25 2.49
N PRO A 133 -11.60 26.60 2.54
CA PRO A 133 -12.06 27.91 2.97
C PRO A 133 -12.11 28.02 4.50
N PHE A 134 -11.98 29.25 4.97
CA PHE A 134 -12.34 29.59 6.35
C PHE A 134 -13.82 30.00 6.41
N TYR A 135 -14.55 29.49 7.37
CA TYR A 135 -15.97 29.81 7.57
C TYR A 135 -16.14 30.90 8.62
N PHE A 136 -16.91 31.92 8.28
CA PHE A 136 -17.23 33.00 9.18
C PHE A 136 -18.75 33.09 9.39
N ARG A 137 -19.15 33.59 10.54
CA ARG A 137 -20.54 33.96 10.78
C ARG A 137 -20.96 35.02 9.75
N LYS A 138 -22.19 34.96 9.28
CA LYS A 138 -22.75 35.99 8.39
C LYS A 138 -22.57 37.38 9.01
N ASN A 139 -22.28 38.40 8.18
CA ASN A 139 -22.06 39.77 8.58
C ASN A 139 -20.90 40.04 9.53
N THR A 140 -19.86 39.18 9.52
CA THR A 140 -18.63 39.44 10.27
C THR A 140 -17.90 40.66 9.72
N PRO A 141 -17.72 41.75 10.53
CA PRO A 141 -17.27 43.05 9.99
C PRO A 141 -15.79 43.03 9.57
N TRP A 142 -14.99 42.15 10.15
CA TRP A 142 -13.54 42.05 9.87
C TRP A 142 -13.19 41.02 8.81
N LYS A 143 -14.18 40.34 8.18
CA LYS A 143 -13.97 39.39 7.10
C LYS A 143 -13.10 39.97 5.95
N TYR A 144 -13.39 41.17 5.54
CA TYR A 144 -12.65 41.85 4.46
C TYR A 144 -11.16 42.00 4.78
N LYS A 145 -10.83 42.40 6.01
CA LYS A 145 -9.44 42.53 6.46
C LYS A 145 -8.72 41.19 6.54
N PHE A 146 -9.44 40.14 6.94
CA PHE A 146 -8.91 38.79 6.94
C PHE A 146 -8.64 38.29 5.52
N ASP A 147 -9.57 38.47 4.58
CA ASP A 147 -9.41 38.08 3.18
C ASP A 147 -8.21 38.83 2.54
N GLU A 148 -8.04 40.12 2.84
CA GLU A 148 -6.92 40.94 2.37
C GLU A 148 -5.58 40.38 2.93
N GLY A 149 -5.52 40.05 4.22
CA GLY A 149 -4.35 39.47 4.86
C GLY A 149 -3.98 38.11 4.28
N MET A 150 -4.96 37.23 4.08
CA MET A 150 -4.79 35.93 3.46
C MET A 150 -4.30 36.04 2.02
N SER A 151 -4.87 36.96 1.23
CA SER A 151 -4.42 37.20 -0.14
C SER A 151 -2.97 37.65 -0.19
N ARG A 152 -2.54 38.51 0.72
CA ARG A 152 -1.12 38.95 0.85
C ARG A 152 -0.20 37.77 1.20
N LEU A 153 -0.58 36.90 2.15
CA LEU A 153 0.19 35.69 2.53
C LEU A 153 0.32 34.70 1.37
N ILE A 154 -0.76 34.50 0.61
CA ILE A 154 -0.73 33.64 -0.57
C ILE A 154 0.16 34.26 -1.65
N SER A 155 0.01 35.54 -1.96
CA SER A 155 0.78 36.24 -2.99
C SER A 155 2.26 36.35 -2.66
N SER A 156 2.63 36.43 -1.39
CA SER A 156 4.04 36.43 -0.94
C SER A 156 4.70 35.05 -0.97
N GLY A 157 3.93 33.97 -1.22
CA GLY A 157 4.45 32.62 -1.23
C GLY A 157 4.71 32.00 0.15
N CYS A 158 4.40 32.72 1.24
CA CYS A 158 4.64 32.24 2.62
C CYS A 158 3.93 30.91 2.88
N ILE A 159 2.68 30.75 2.44
CA ILE A 159 1.91 29.51 2.61
C ILE A 159 2.58 28.34 1.90
N GLY A 160 3.05 28.58 0.67
CA GLY A 160 3.77 27.55 -0.11
C GLY A 160 5.09 27.13 0.58
N LYS A 161 5.84 28.11 1.08
CA LYS A 161 7.07 27.82 1.82
C LYS A 161 6.83 27.02 3.09
N TRP A 162 5.87 27.41 3.91
CA TRP A 162 5.53 26.67 5.14
C TRP A 162 5.10 25.23 4.84
N LYS A 163 4.30 25.03 3.78
CA LYS A 163 3.94 23.69 3.33
C LYS A 163 5.17 22.89 2.94
N GLU A 164 6.07 23.48 2.18
CA GLU A 164 7.32 22.83 1.77
C GLU A 164 8.21 22.48 2.96
N ASP A 165 8.37 23.38 3.94
CA ASP A 165 9.13 23.16 5.16
C ASP A 165 8.56 21.98 5.98
N ILE A 166 7.23 21.87 6.08
CA ILE A 166 6.54 20.75 6.73
C ILE A 166 6.78 19.46 5.95
N ASP A 167 6.60 19.48 4.64
CA ASP A 167 6.80 18.30 3.78
C ASP A 167 8.26 17.80 3.84
N GLN A 168 9.22 18.72 3.93
CA GLN A 168 10.64 18.36 4.10
C GLN A 168 10.91 17.75 5.48
N ALA A 169 10.32 18.30 6.54
CA ALA A 169 10.44 17.75 7.89
C ALA A 169 9.89 16.31 7.96
N LEU A 170 8.71 16.08 7.37
CA LEU A 170 8.09 14.76 7.27
C LEU A 170 8.94 13.78 6.44
N LYS A 171 9.54 14.24 5.33
CA LYS A 171 10.45 13.43 4.53
C LYS A 171 11.70 13.04 5.32
N ARG A 172 12.31 13.95 6.07
CA ARG A 172 13.49 13.64 6.90
C ARG A 172 13.20 12.54 7.91
N THR A 173 12.08 12.62 8.61
CA THR A 173 11.64 11.59 9.55
C THR A 173 11.39 10.23 8.86
N ARG A 174 10.96 10.24 7.60
CA ARG A 174 10.77 9.02 6.78
C ARG A 174 12.10 8.39 6.36
N TYR A 175 13.12 9.20 6.03
CA TYR A 175 14.42 8.69 5.61
C TYR A 175 15.26 8.14 6.77
N GLU A 176 15.04 8.58 8.00
CA GLU A 176 15.67 8.02 9.19
C GLU A 176 15.14 6.61 9.52
N LYS A 177 13.93 6.26 9.09
CA LYS A 177 13.45 4.88 9.08
C LYS A 177 14.12 4.14 7.92
N LYS A 178 15.05 3.26 8.30
CA LYS A 178 15.82 2.33 7.48
C LYS A 178 15.08 1.89 6.21
N PRO A 179 15.68 1.97 5.01
CA PRO A 179 15.08 1.43 3.80
C PRO A 179 14.74 -0.04 4.05
N GLU A 180 13.57 -0.47 3.57
CA GLU A 180 13.16 -1.88 3.61
C GLU A 180 14.32 -2.71 3.05
N GLY A 181 15.10 -3.29 3.97
CA GLY A 181 16.21 -4.13 3.61
C GLY A 181 15.68 -5.32 2.82
N GLN A 182 16.44 -5.72 1.83
CA GLN A 182 16.26 -7.00 1.16
C GLN A 182 15.86 -8.03 2.22
N GLN A 183 14.67 -8.60 2.09
CA GLN A 183 14.22 -9.61 3.04
C GLN A 183 15.17 -10.80 2.89
N ALA A 184 15.86 -11.14 3.99
CA ALA A 184 16.67 -12.34 4.02
C ALA A 184 15.82 -13.55 3.62
N LEU A 185 16.36 -14.42 2.77
CA LEU A 185 15.68 -15.64 2.35
C LEU A 185 15.31 -16.46 3.60
N LYS A 186 14.02 -16.64 3.82
CA LYS A 186 13.53 -17.50 4.91
C LYS A 186 13.35 -18.92 4.37
N VAL A 187 13.47 -19.90 5.25
CA VAL A 187 13.25 -21.32 4.93
C VAL A 187 11.86 -21.55 4.33
N GLU A 188 10.88 -20.74 4.73
CA GLU A 188 9.51 -20.76 4.20
C GLU A 188 9.45 -20.60 2.67
N HIS A 189 10.35 -19.79 2.07
CA HIS A 189 10.43 -19.61 0.63
C HIS A 189 10.95 -20.84 -0.12
N LEU A 190 11.65 -21.75 0.58
CA LEU A 190 12.21 -22.98 0.03
C LEU A 190 11.41 -24.23 0.37
N GLN A 191 10.29 -24.08 1.09
CA GLN A 191 9.48 -25.20 1.59
C GLN A 191 9.01 -26.11 0.45
N GLY A 192 8.60 -25.54 -0.69
CA GLY A 192 8.19 -26.33 -1.86
C GLY A 192 9.31 -27.21 -2.42
N THR A 193 10.53 -26.70 -2.45
CA THR A 193 11.71 -27.45 -2.93
C THR A 193 12.04 -28.62 -1.99
N PHE A 194 11.92 -28.42 -0.69
CA PHE A 194 12.12 -29.50 0.30
C PHE A 194 11.04 -30.57 0.23
N LEU A 195 9.79 -30.19 -0.07
CA LEU A 195 8.69 -31.15 -0.28
C LEU A 195 8.95 -32.05 -1.50
N VAL A 196 9.37 -31.48 -2.62
CA VAL A 196 9.71 -32.24 -3.84
C VAL A 196 10.88 -33.20 -3.57
N LEU A 197 11.92 -32.73 -2.85
CA LEU A 197 13.05 -33.58 -2.44
C LEU A 197 12.59 -34.74 -1.55
N ALA A 198 11.77 -34.47 -0.55
CA ALA A 198 11.24 -35.50 0.36
C ALA A 198 10.40 -36.55 -0.37
N LEU A 199 9.57 -36.12 -1.33
CA LEU A 199 8.79 -37.02 -2.18
C LEU A 199 9.72 -37.90 -3.04
N GLY A 200 10.74 -37.32 -3.68
CA GLY A 200 11.73 -38.07 -4.48
C GLY A 200 12.49 -39.13 -3.64
N LEU A 201 12.94 -38.73 -2.44
CA LEU A 201 13.58 -39.67 -1.52
C LEU A 201 12.62 -40.76 -1.05
N GLY A 202 11.36 -40.43 -0.79
CA GLY A 202 10.32 -41.40 -0.43
C GLY A 202 10.11 -42.46 -1.52
N VAL A 203 9.98 -42.04 -2.76
CA VAL A 203 9.83 -42.95 -3.93
C VAL A 203 11.09 -43.83 -4.07
N ALA A 204 12.29 -43.25 -3.98
CA ALA A 204 13.54 -44.03 -4.03
C ALA A 204 13.64 -45.08 -2.92
N LEU A 205 13.19 -44.77 -1.73
CA LEU A 205 13.20 -45.69 -0.59
C LEU A 205 12.21 -46.82 -0.78
N VAL A 206 11.04 -46.55 -1.33
CA VAL A 206 10.03 -47.55 -1.65
C VAL A 206 10.54 -48.49 -2.73
N THR A 207 11.11 -47.98 -3.82
CA THR A 207 11.68 -48.80 -4.90
C THR A 207 12.81 -49.68 -4.39
N PHE A 208 13.71 -49.14 -3.57
CA PHE A 208 14.78 -49.89 -2.94
C PHE A 208 14.26 -51.03 -2.05
N MET A 209 13.23 -50.77 -1.23
CA MET A 209 12.59 -51.80 -0.39
C MET A 209 11.96 -52.93 -1.20
N VAL A 210 11.28 -52.58 -2.34
CA VAL A 210 10.68 -53.56 -3.25
C VAL A 210 11.75 -54.43 -3.91
N GLU A 211 12.80 -53.81 -4.46
CA GLU A 211 13.92 -54.52 -5.05
C GLU A 211 14.60 -55.47 -4.04
N ARG A 212 14.85 -55.00 -2.84
CA ARG A 212 15.44 -55.83 -1.76
C ARG A 212 14.53 -57.00 -1.37
N HIS A 213 13.21 -56.79 -1.40
CA HIS A 213 12.26 -57.86 -1.07
C HIS A 213 12.17 -58.91 -2.18
N LEU A 214 12.18 -58.48 -3.45
CA LEU A 214 12.19 -59.38 -4.60
C LEU A 214 13.51 -60.17 -4.72
N GLY A 215 14.68 -59.53 -4.56
CA GLY A 215 15.96 -60.16 -4.61
C GLY A 215 16.16 -61.20 -3.49
N ARG A 216 15.55 -61.01 -2.30
CA ARG A 216 15.54 -62.03 -1.25
C ARG A 216 14.67 -63.25 -1.58
N ARG A 217 13.62 -63.09 -2.40
CA ARG A 217 12.79 -64.21 -2.85
C ARG A 217 13.50 -65.06 -3.90
N GLU A 218 14.29 -64.47 -4.79
CA GLU A 218 15.09 -65.20 -5.79
C GLU A 218 16.28 -65.98 -5.15
N SER A 219 16.84 -65.47 -4.07
CA SER A 219 17.97 -66.14 -3.34
C SER A 219 17.51 -67.29 -2.47
N ASN A 220 16.22 -67.46 -2.24
CA ASN A 220 15.64 -68.55 -1.42
C ASN A 220 14.97 -69.65 -2.27
N GLN A 221 15.05 -69.62 -3.59
CA GLN A 221 14.74 -70.70 -4.52
C GLN A 221 16.00 -71.36 -5.03
#